data_2f196122d212ede9edfe3c492cbecc3a
#
_entry.id   2f196122d212ede9edfe3c492cbecc3a
#
_cell.length_a   1.000
_cell.length_b   1.000
_cell.length_c   1.000
_cell.angle_alpha   90.00
_cell.angle_beta   90.00
_cell.angle_gamma   90.00
#
_symmetry.space_group_name_H-M   'P 1'
#
loop_
_entity.id
_entity.type
_entity.pdbx_description
1 polymer ?
#
loop_
_entity_poly.entity_id
_entity_poly.type
_entity_poly.pdbx_seq_one_letter_code
_entity_poly.pdbx_strand_id
1 'polypeptide(L)'
;MTRYSFIILSVLLMALGSFNAEGQRMDRGIDLSSQPCFIKKGTWMVGGGASYMLHNNDNSRLLVVNGIKSTGYTLSVSPAFCYMFKDNMGVGVRVGYRRNMFQLDSAKLNLKDIDMEMADFHKISHAFEIQGIGRYYIPVGSLKRLGLFNELQLSYSYGQGKVLDGHGDKVNATYETSNALGINVCPGFMAFVTDKLAIDVSVNMMGLHFDWTDQNHNRVAEGDRSFTFINFKVNLLAVGFSLYYYL
;
A
#
# COMPACT_ATOMS: atom_id res chain seq x y z
N MET A 1 20.00 -8.39 18.65
CA MET A 1 20.09 -7.71 17.35
C MET A 1 20.70 -8.53 16.20
N THR A 2 21.33 -9.67 16.41
CA THR A 2 22.12 -10.39 15.39
C THR A 2 21.37 -11.51 14.62
N ARG A 3 20.23 -11.99 15.07
CA ARG A 3 19.50 -13.10 14.39
C ARG A 3 18.64 -12.64 13.22
N TYR A 4 18.11 -11.42 13.25
CA TYR A 4 17.24 -10.91 12.18
C TYR A 4 18.03 -10.37 10.99
N SER A 5 19.26 -9.89 11.18
CA SER A 5 20.14 -9.42 10.11
C SER A 5 20.49 -10.55 9.13
N PHE A 6 20.67 -11.79 9.60
CA PHE A 6 20.95 -12.93 8.75
C PHE A 6 19.76 -13.34 7.87
N ILE A 7 18.54 -13.24 8.40
CA ILE A 7 17.33 -13.59 7.64
C ILE A 7 17.10 -12.56 6.53
N ILE A 8 17.25 -11.27 6.82
CA ILE A 8 17.12 -10.20 5.83
C ILE A 8 18.17 -10.33 4.74
N LEU A 9 19.42 -10.64 5.10
CA LEU A 9 20.50 -10.82 4.14
C LEU A 9 20.28 -12.06 3.26
N SER A 10 19.76 -13.16 3.80
CA SER A 10 19.48 -14.37 3.03
C SER A 10 18.33 -14.18 2.05
N VAL A 11 17.27 -13.45 2.44
CA VAL A 11 16.15 -13.11 1.55
C VAL A 11 16.62 -12.17 0.43
N LEU A 12 17.46 -11.20 0.75
CA LEU A 12 18.05 -10.29 -0.25
C LEU A 12 18.96 -11.02 -1.24
N LEU A 13 19.77 -11.97 -0.76
CA LEU A 13 20.62 -12.84 -1.60
C LEU A 13 19.81 -13.79 -2.47
N MET A 14 18.69 -14.34 -1.98
CA MET A 14 17.79 -15.16 -2.80
C MET A 14 17.09 -14.34 -3.88
N ALA A 15 16.69 -13.09 -3.58
CA ALA A 15 16.12 -12.19 -4.58
C ALA A 15 17.11 -11.80 -5.67
N LEU A 16 18.39 -11.61 -5.33
CA LEU A 16 19.46 -11.30 -6.29
C LEU A 16 19.92 -12.52 -7.08
N GLY A 17 19.85 -13.73 -6.50
CA GLY A 17 20.23 -14.98 -7.16
C GLY A 17 19.24 -15.46 -8.23
N SER A 18 17.99 -15.03 -8.18
CA SER A 18 16.96 -15.42 -9.16
C SER A 18 17.10 -14.75 -10.53
N PHE A 19 17.95 -13.73 -10.67
CA PHE A 19 18.19 -13.10 -11.98
C PHE A 19 19.08 -13.92 -12.94
N ASN A 20 19.75 -14.96 -12.47
CA ASN A 20 20.60 -15.84 -13.28
C ASN A 20 20.05 -17.28 -13.44
N ALA A 21 18.82 -17.55 -13.04
CA ALA A 21 18.18 -18.80 -13.34
C ALA A 21 17.85 -18.83 -14.84
N GLU A 22 18.73 -19.35 -15.67
CA GLU A 22 18.39 -19.87 -16.98
C GLU A 22 17.47 -21.08 -16.80
N GLY A 23 16.20 -20.80 -16.46
CA GLY A 23 15.15 -21.81 -16.48
C GLY A 23 15.06 -22.34 -17.89
N GLN A 24 15.03 -23.68 -18.05
CA GLN A 24 14.76 -24.34 -19.32
C GLN A 24 13.59 -23.61 -19.99
N ARG A 25 13.86 -22.97 -21.13
CA ARG A 25 12.84 -22.32 -21.95
C ARG A 25 11.84 -23.39 -22.36
N MET A 26 10.73 -23.48 -21.69
CA MET A 26 9.54 -24.04 -22.31
C MET A 26 9.21 -23.09 -23.46
N ASP A 27 9.47 -23.51 -24.68
CA ASP A 27 9.10 -22.78 -25.89
C ASP A 27 7.58 -22.76 -25.97
N ARG A 28 6.99 -21.72 -25.37
CA ARG A 28 5.56 -21.44 -25.45
C ARG A 28 5.21 -20.55 -26.64
N GLY A 29 6.12 -20.40 -27.60
CA GLY A 29 5.93 -19.55 -28.76
C GLY A 29 5.96 -18.04 -28.46
N ILE A 30 6.32 -17.63 -27.25
CA ILE A 30 6.50 -16.22 -26.90
C ILE A 30 7.98 -15.92 -26.88
N ASP A 31 8.49 -15.36 -27.97
CA ASP A 31 9.85 -14.85 -28.05
C ASP A 31 9.97 -13.53 -27.29
N LEU A 32 10.46 -13.59 -26.03
CA LEU A 32 10.70 -12.42 -25.19
C LEU A 32 11.88 -11.55 -25.68
N SER A 33 12.71 -12.09 -26.57
CA SER A 33 13.87 -11.36 -27.12
C SER A 33 13.48 -10.36 -28.22
N SER A 34 12.32 -10.54 -28.82
CA SER A 34 11.79 -9.71 -29.92
C SER A 34 10.63 -8.80 -29.50
N GLN A 35 10.43 -8.58 -28.19
CA GLN A 35 9.34 -7.70 -27.75
C GLN A 35 9.53 -6.28 -28.28
N PRO A 36 8.50 -5.71 -28.92
CA PRO A 36 8.59 -4.35 -29.42
C PRO A 36 8.82 -3.38 -28.26
N CYS A 37 9.70 -2.40 -28.48
CA CYS A 37 9.93 -1.34 -27.51
C CYS A 37 8.63 -0.56 -27.29
N PHE A 38 8.09 -0.62 -26.08
CA PHE A 38 6.89 0.08 -25.68
C PHE A 38 7.23 1.43 -25.05
N ILE A 39 8.21 1.43 -24.12
CA ILE A 39 8.77 2.64 -23.54
C ILE A 39 10.28 2.57 -23.74
N LYS A 40 10.83 3.61 -24.36
CA LYS A 40 12.25 3.67 -24.71
C LYS A 40 13.14 3.92 -23.48
N LYS A 41 14.36 3.37 -23.52
CA LYS A 41 15.44 3.76 -22.64
C LYS A 41 15.64 5.29 -22.67
N GLY A 42 15.91 5.88 -21.49
CA GLY A 42 16.14 7.33 -21.35
C GLY A 42 14.86 8.13 -21.06
N THR A 43 13.69 7.50 -21.17
CA THR A 43 12.40 8.16 -20.85
C THR A 43 12.28 8.34 -19.34
N TRP A 44 11.80 9.51 -18.93
CA TRP A 44 11.42 9.82 -17.57
C TRP A 44 9.91 9.69 -17.40
N MET A 45 9.48 9.08 -16.31
CA MET A 45 8.08 8.97 -15.93
C MET A 45 7.84 9.77 -14.65
N VAL A 46 6.90 10.69 -14.69
CA VAL A 46 6.52 11.53 -13.55
C VAL A 46 5.02 11.49 -13.38
N GLY A 47 4.55 11.33 -12.17
CA GLY A 47 3.11 11.29 -11.91
C GLY A 47 2.81 10.70 -10.55
N GLY A 48 1.72 9.96 -10.44
CA GLY A 48 1.34 9.29 -9.21
C GLY A 48 -0.15 9.09 -9.07
N GLY A 49 -0.55 8.59 -7.90
CA GLY A 49 -1.93 8.37 -7.53
C GLY A 49 -2.39 9.32 -6.43
N ALA A 50 -3.66 9.61 -6.42
CA ALA A 50 -4.35 10.26 -5.32
C ALA A 50 -5.68 9.57 -5.07
N SER A 51 -6.06 9.40 -3.82
CA SER A 51 -7.35 8.85 -3.45
C SER A 51 -7.93 9.59 -2.27
N TYR A 52 -9.23 9.79 -2.31
CA TYR A 52 -10.00 10.33 -1.22
C TYR A 52 -11.24 9.46 -1.03
N MET A 53 -11.36 8.85 0.13
CA MET A 53 -12.47 7.97 0.47
C MET A 53 -13.18 8.50 1.70
N LEU A 54 -14.47 8.65 1.59
CA LEU A 54 -15.37 8.94 2.72
C LEU A 54 -16.09 7.65 3.09
N HIS A 55 -16.24 7.41 4.38
CA HIS A 55 -17.14 6.39 4.88
C HIS A 55 -18.04 7.00 5.95
N ASN A 56 -19.32 6.73 5.79
CA ASN A 56 -20.35 7.16 6.72
C ASN A 56 -21.29 5.99 6.97
N ASN A 57 -21.38 5.57 8.21
CA ASN A 57 -22.32 4.56 8.65
C ASN A 57 -23.29 5.20 9.63
N ASP A 58 -24.58 5.15 9.29
CA ASP A 58 -25.64 5.60 10.17
C ASP A 58 -26.53 4.42 10.55
N ASN A 59 -26.58 4.12 11.85
CA ASN A 59 -27.42 3.07 12.44
C ASN A 59 -27.24 1.67 11.80
N SER A 60 -26.02 1.32 11.41
CA SER A 60 -25.72 0.02 10.84
C SER A 60 -25.67 -1.08 11.91
N ARG A 61 -25.90 -2.33 11.48
CA ARG A 61 -25.83 -3.52 12.33
C ARG A 61 -24.72 -4.43 11.86
N LEU A 62 -23.90 -4.87 12.79
CA LEU A 62 -22.86 -5.86 12.53
C LEU A 62 -22.93 -6.96 13.60
N LEU A 63 -23.43 -8.14 13.22
CA LEU A 63 -23.59 -9.30 14.13
C LEU A 63 -24.34 -8.93 15.42
N VAL A 64 -23.60 -8.78 16.52
CA VAL A 64 -24.12 -8.48 17.88
C VAL A 64 -24.08 -6.98 18.23
N VAL A 65 -23.53 -6.13 17.34
CA VAL A 65 -23.41 -4.69 17.54
C VAL A 65 -24.51 -3.98 16.75
N ASN A 66 -25.32 -3.19 17.43
CA ASN A 66 -26.43 -2.44 16.84
C ASN A 66 -26.20 -0.94 16.98
N GLY A 67 -26.78 -0.15 16.05
CA GLY A 67 -26.75 1.30 16.16
C GLY A 67 -25.36 1.92 15.97
N ILE A 68 -24.51 1.32 15.12
CA ILE A 68 -23.20 1.84 14.83
C ILE A 68 -23.34 3.14 14.03
N LYS A 69 -22.87 4.22 14.62
CA LYS A 69 -22.71 5.51 13.95
C LYS A 69 -21.23 5.82 13.85
N SER A 70 -20.71 5.82 12.65
CA SER A 70 -19.30 6.11 12.41
C SER A 70 -19.12 6.96 11.18
N THR A 71 -18.23 7.92 11.26
CA THR A 71 -17.81 8.77 10.16
C THR A 71 -16.30 8.74 10.02
N GLY A 72 -15.81 8.94 8.80
CA GLY A 72 -14.38 9.03 8.62
C GLY A 72 -13.99 9.32 7.19
N TYR A 73 -12.71 9.62 7.01
CA TYR A 73 -12.13 9.78 5.69
C TYR A 73 -10.71 9.22 5.64
N THR A 74 -10.30 8.81 4.45
CA THR A 74 -8.93 8.48 4.12
C THR A 74 -8.49 9.30 2.93
N LEU A 75 -7.45 10.09 3.10
CA LEU A 75 -6.76 10.81 2.03
C LEU A 75 -5.42 10.14 1.80
N SER A 76 -5.09 9.83 0.56
CA SER A 76 -3.78 9.30 0.18
C SER A 76 -3.30 9.98 -1.09
N VAL A 77 -2.04 10.40 -1.09
CA VAL A 77 -1.35 10.99 -2.24
C VAL A 77 0.01 10.33 -2.38
N SER A 78 0.36 9.92 -3.59
CA SER A 78 1.59 9.15 -3.84
C SER A 78 2.27 9.56 -5.16
N PRO A 79 2.94 10.73 -5.21
CA PRO A 79 3.78 11.10 -6.34
C PRO A 79 4.92 10.11 -6.53
N ALA A 80 5.25 9.86 -7.81
CA ALA A 80 6.29 8.93 -8.21
C ALA A 80 7.11 9.52 -9.36
N PHE A 81 8.38 9.14 -9.37
CA PHE A 81 9.36 9.53 -10.36
C PHE A 81 10.19 8.32 -10.73
N CYS A 82 10.29 8.00 -12.03
CA CYS A 82 10.96 6.79 -12.51
C CYS A 82 11.76 7.09 -13.78
N TYR A 83 12.91 6.44 -13.90
CA TYR A 83 13.79 6.53 -15.06
C TYR A 83 13.92 5.18 -15.77
N MET A 84 13.73 5.16 -17.08
CA MET A 84 13.87 3.97 -17.90
C MET A 84 15.36 3.73 -18.24
N PHE A 85 16.03 2.87 -17.47
CA PHE A 85 17.44 2.54 -17.68
C PHE A 85 17.66 1.57 -18.86
N LYS A 86 16.62 0.86 -19.26
CA LYS A 86 16.56 -0.05 -20.41
C LYS A 86 15.18 0.04 -21.05
N ASP A 87 15.05 -0.36 -22.31
CA ASP A 87 13.75 -0.46 -22.97
C ASP A 87 12.79 -1.31 -22.15
N ASN A 88 11.61 -0.79 -21.88
CA ASN A 88 10.55 -1.39 -21.08
C ASN A 88 10.91 -1.68 -19.60
N MET A 89 12.06 -1.17 -19.09
CA MET A 89 12.46 -1.37 -17.69
C MET A 89 12.83 -0.04 -17.04
N GLY A 90 12.23 0.25 -15.92
CA GLY A 90 12.47 1.47 -15.17
C GLY A 90 12.69 1.22 -13.68
N VAL A 91 13.42 2.14 -13.07
CA VAL A 91 13.60 2.21 -11.61
C VAL A 91 13.30 3.62 -11.14
N GLY A 92 12.77 3.74 -9.94
CA GLY A 92 12.38 5.04 -9.44
C GLY A 92 12.05 5.06 -7.97
N VAL A 93 11.46 6.17 -7.55
CA VAL A 93 11.01 6.40 -6.18
C VAL A 93 9.57 6.90 -6.18
N ARG A 94 8.85 6.52 -5.15
CA ARG A 94 7.52 7.03 -4.83
C ARG A 94 7.50 7.53 -3.40
N VAL A 95 6.90 8.67 -3.17
CA VAL A 95 6.69 9.21 -1.83
C VAL A 95 5.20 9.21 -1.56
N GLY A 96 4.79 8.59 -0.45
CA GLY A 96 3.40 8.48 -0.05
C GLY A 96 3.10 9.35 1.17
N TYR A 97 1.94 9.96 1.18
CA TYR A 97 1.34 10.54 2.38
C TYR A 97 -0.08 10.02 2.51
N ARG A 98 -0.40 9.52 3.69
CA ARG A 98 -1.75 9.05 4.02
C ARG A 98 -2.22 9.71 5.31
N ARG A 99 -3.45 10.21 5.27
CA ARG A 99 -4.16 10.68 6.46
C ARG A 99 -5.45 9.90 6.59
N ASN A 100 -5.67 9.36 7.77
CA ASN A 100 -6.89 8.63 8.11
C ASN A 100 -7.52 9.25 9.34
N MET A 101 -8.81 9.49 9.29
CA MET A 101 -9.64 9.90 10.41
C MET A 101 -10.80 8.93 10.51
N PHE A 102 -11.05 8.45 11.70
CA PHE A 102 -12.19 7.61 12.04
C PHE A 102 -12.79 8.08 13.34
N GLN A 103 -14.08 8.30 13.33
CA GLN A 103 -14.87 8.69 14.47
C GLN A 103 -16.02 7.71 14.64
N LEU A 104 -16.18 7.18 15.83
CA LEU A 104 -17.29 6.34 16.23
C LEU A 104 -18.08 7.12 17.28
N ASP A 105 -19.28 7.59 16.91
CA ASP A 105 -20.13 8.38 17.80
C ASP A 105 -20.86 7.49 18.78
N SER A 106 -21.31 6.30 18.36
CA SER A 106 -21.96 5.32 19.24
C SER A 106 -21.91 3.92 18.64
N ALA A 107 -21.75 2.93 19.50
CA ALA A 107 -21.97 1.52 19.20
C ALA A 107 -22.56 0.83 20.43
N LYS A 108 -23.70 0.17 20.27
CA LYS A 108 -24.35 -0.58 21.35
C LYS A 108 -24.08 -2.07 21.17
N LEU A 109 -23.37 -2.64 22.12
CA LEU A 109 -23.12 -4.07 22.17
C LEU A 109 -24.25 -4.71 23.00
N ASN A 110 -25.10 -5.50 22.34
CA ASN A 110 -26.22 -6.18 22.98
C ASN A 110 -25.87 -7.68 23.13
N LEU A 111 -25.23 -8.03 24.23
CA LEU A 111 -25.00 -9.40 24.65
C LEU A 111 -25.98 -9.71 25.79
N LYS A 112 -26.63 -10.85 25.75
CA LYS A 112 -27.78 -11.33 26.55
C LYS A 112 -27.91 -10.82 28.00
N ASP A 113 -26.82 -10.31 28.63
CA ASP A 113 -26.80 -9.78 29.99
C ASP A 113 -25.81 -8.61 30.22
N ILE A 114 -25.24 -8.06 29.16
CA ILE A 114 -24.26 -6.95 29.25
C ILE A 114 -24.59 -5.94 28.16
N ASP A 115 -25.15 -4.82 28.56
CA ASP A 115 -25.29 -3.63 27.72
C ASP A 115 -24.02 -2.78 27.89
N MET A 116 -23.11 -2.85 26.94
CA MET A 116 -21.96 -1.94 26.86
C MET A 116 -22.22 -0.94 25.74
N GLU A 117 -22.23 0.32 26.08
CA GLU A 117 -22.27 1.42 25.14
C GLU A 117 -20.86 1.95 24.95
N MET A 118 -20.32 1.83 23.73
CA MET A 118 -19.09 2.47 23.31
C MET A 118 -19.47 3.80 22.67
N ALA A 119 -18.99 4.90 23.23
CA ALA A 119 -19.26 6.23 22.71
C ALA A 119 -17.96 7.03 22.61
N ASP A 120 -17.93 7.97 21.67
CA ASP A 120 -16.86 8.97 21.50
C ASP A 120 -15.44 8.41 21.28
N PHE A 121 -15.31 7.43 20.37
CA PHE A 121 -14.00 6.96 19.93
C PHE A 121 -13.54 7.76 18.70
N HIS A 122 -12.39 8.42 18.82
CA HIS A 122 -11.76 9.19 17.74
C HIS A 122 -10.36 8.66 17.45
N LYS A 123 -10.10 8.32 16.19
CA LYS A 123 -8.75 7.95 15.74
C LYS A 123 -8.32 8.84 14.58
N ILE A 124 -7.21 9.53 14.75
CA ILE A 124 -6.54 10.27 13.67
C ILE A 124 -5.15 9.68 13.50
N SER A 125 -4.78 9.37 12.26
CA SER A 125 -3.44 8.90 11.94
C SER A 125 -2.90 9.54 10.67
N HIS A 126 -1.59 9.73 10.67
CA HIS A 126 -0.81 10.20 9.53
C HIS A 126 0.30 9.21 9.27
N ALA A 127 0.58 8.93 8.01
CA ALA A 127 1.70 8.09 7.62
C ALA A 127 2.42 8.71 6.42
N PHE A 128 3.74 8.71 6.50
CA PHE A 128 4.63 9.02 5.39
C PHE A 128 5.29 7.72 4.93
N GLU A 129 5.41 7.56 3.64
CA GLU A 129 5.98 6.37 3.03
C GLU A 129 6.97 6.77 1.95
N ILE A 130 8.10 6.09 1.90
CA ILE A 130 9.05 6.15 0.78
C ILE A 130 9.18 4.77 0.18
N GLN A 131 9.10 4.69 -1.15
CA GLN A 131 9.19 3.43 -1.88
C GLN A 131 10.26 3.53 -2.95
N GLY A 132 11.14 2.52 -3.01
CA GLY A 132 11.90 2.22 -4.22
C GLY A 132 11.02 1.38 -5.13
N ILE A 133 10.89 1.75 -6.40
CA ILE A 133 10.07 1.05 -7.38
C ILE A 133 10.92 0.54 -8.54
N GLY A 134 10.62 -0.69 -8.97
CA GLY A 134 11.15 -1.27 -10.19
C GLY A 134 9.98 -1.68 -11.09
N ARG A 135 9.94 -1.24 -12.33
CA ARG A 135 8.87 -1.53 -13.27
C ARG A 135 9.36 -2.26 -14.50
N TYR A 136 8.59 -3.23 -14.94
CA TYR A 136 8.77 -3.91 -16.21
C TYR A 136 7.46 -3.85 -17.01
N TYR A 137 7.57 -3.45 -18.28
CA TYR A 137 6.43 -3.25 -19.16
C TYR A 137 6.38 -4.27 -20.27
N ILE A 138 5.17 -4.74 -20.59
CA ILE A 138 4.87 -5.70 -21.66
C ILE A 138 3.80 -5.05 -22.54
N PRO A 139 4.13 -4.71 -23.81
CA PRO A 139 3.15 -4.15 -24.73
C PRO A 139 2.04 -5.15 -25.04
N VAL A 140 0.82 -4.66 -25.18
CA VAL A 140 -0.34 -5.46 -25.57
C VAL A 140 -0.85 -4.98 -26.93
N GLY A 141 -0.85 -5.88 -27.89
CA GLY A 141 -1.28 -5.58 -29.26
C GLY A 141 -0.28 -4.75 -30.06
N SER A 142 -0.65 -4.41 -31.29
CA SER A 142 0.20 -3.68 -32.26
C SER A 142 0.17 -2.16 -32.09
N LEU A 143 -0.83 -1.62 -31.39
CA LEU A 143 -1.12 -0.17 -31.30
C LEU A 143 -0.17 0.60 -30.37
N LYS A 144 0.70 -0.07 -29.62
CA LYS A 144 1.64 0.54 -28.65
C LYS A 144 1.01 1.53 -27.66
N ARG A 145 -0.30 1.48 -27.44
CA ARG A 145 -1.02 2.34 -26.51
C ARG A 145 -1.45 1.62 -25.22
N LEU A 146 -1.45 0.28 -25.28
CA LEU A 146 -1.86 -0.56 -24.16
C LEU A 146 -0.69 -1.44 -23.73
N GLY A 147 -0.50 -1.57 -22.44
CA GLY A 147 0.55 -2.41 -21.87
C GLY A 147 0.15 -2.98 -20.53
N LEU A 148 0.73 -4.13 -20.23
CA LEU A 148 0.79 -4.65 -18.87
C LEU A 148 2.08 -4.17 -18.23
N PHE A 149 2.09 -4.03 -16.94
CA PHE A 149 3.31 -3.82 -16.18
C PHE A 149 3.32 -4.66 -14.92
N ASN A 150 4.51 -4.91 -14.43
CA ASN A 150 4.72 -5.46 -13.11
C ASN A 150 5.62 -4.49 -12.34
N GLU A 151 5.18 -4.09 -11.16
CA GLU A 151 5.92 -3.17 -10.30
C GLU A 151 6.34 -3.90 -9.03
N LEU A 152 7.64 -3.94 -8.79
CA LEU A 152 8.23 -4.33 -7.51
C LEU A 152 8.41 -3.09 -6.66
N GLN A 153 7.93 -3.12 -5.42
CA GLN A 153 8.02 -2.02 -4.48
C GLN A 153 8.76 -2.46 -3.23
N LEU A 154 9.75 -1.69 -2.83
CA LEU A 154 10.40 -1.78 -1.52
C LEU A 154 10.04 -0.52 -0.75
N SER A 155 9.27 -0.65 0.32
CA SER A 155 8.71 0.47 1.05
C SER A 155 9.19 0.54 2.49
N TYR A 156 9.36 1.77 2.97
CA TYR A 156 9.44 2.09 4.39
C TYR A 156 8.39 3.14 4.71
N SER A 157 7.60 2.90 5.75
CA SER A 157 6.61 3.86 6.20
C SER A 157 6.80 4.20 7.69
N TYR A 158 6.55 5.46 8.00
CA TYR A 158 6.52 6.01 9.34
C TYR A 158 5.14 6.62 9.57
N GLY A 159 4.47 6.17 10.63
CA GLY A 159 3.13 6.61 10.98
C GLY A 159 3.03 7.12 12.40
N GLN A 160 2.18 8.10 12.59
CA GLN A 160 1.77 8.57 13.92
C GLN A 160 0.26 8.57 14.01
N GLY A 161 -0.25 8.09 15.14
CA GLY A 161 -1.67 8.03 15.44
C GLY A 161 -1.98 8.59 16.81
N LYS A 162 -3.19 9.12 16.94
CA LYS A 162 -3.78 9.48 18.21
C LYS A 162 -5.17 8.86 18.29
N VAL A 163 -5.37 8.10 19.34
CA VAL A 163 -6.65 7.50 19.70
C VAL A 163 -7.16 8.22 20.94
N LEU A 164 -8.37 8.72 20.87
CA LEU A 164 -9.10 9.28 22.01
C LEU A 164 -10.27 8.35 22.29
N ASP A 165 -10.37 7.90 23.52
CA ASP A 165 -11.43 7.03 24.00
C ASP A 165 -11.91 7.57 25.36
N GLY A 166 -13.22 7.76 25.54
CA GLY A 166 -13.75 8.20 26.81
C GLY A 166 -15.06 8.95 26.70
N HIS A 167 -15.78 9.00 27.81
CA HIS A 167 -17.06 9.68 27.96
C HIS A 167 -16.97 10.75 29.07
N GLY A 168 -17.42 11.98 28.78
CA GLY A 168 -17.44 13.09 29.72
C GLY A 168 -16.05 13.53 30.18
N ASP A 169 -15.82 13.62 31.47
CA ASP A 169 -14.57 14.15 32.06
C ASP A 169 -13.40 13.16 32.03
N LYS A 170 -13.62 11.91 31.62
CA LYS A 170 -12.58 10.87 31.54
C LYS A 170 -12.25 10.53 30.10
N VAL A 171 -11.39 11.32 29.49
CA VAL A 171 -10.85 11.05 28.15
C VAL A 171 -9.47 10.45 28.26
N ASN A 172 -9.32 9.23 27.77
CA ASN A 172 -8.01 8.58 27.61
C ASN A 172 -7.42 8.90 26.25
N ALA A 173 -6.14 9.20 26.22
CA ALA A 173 -5.42 9.47 24.99
C ALA A 173 -4.28 8.46 24.83
N THR A 174 -4.32 7.70 23.74
CA THR A 174 -3.24 6.80 23.33
C THR A 174 -2.55 7.36 22.11
N TYR A 175 -1.25 7.52 22.18
CA TYR A 175 -0.40 7.91 21.08
C TYR A 175 0.27 6.66 20.50
N GLU A 176 0.22 6.51 19.20
CA GLU A 176 0.80 5.39 18.47
C GLU A 176 1.87 5.93 17.52
N THR A 177 3.03 5.29 17.53
CA THR A 177 4.07 5.50 16.52
C THR A 177 4.32 4.18 15.84
N SER A 178 4.16 4.12 14.53
CA SER A 178 4.32 2.90 13.75
C SER A 178 5.41 3.06 12.70
N ASN A 179 6.22 2.03 12.57
CA ASN A 179 7.19 1.88 11.50
C ASN A 179 6.87 0.60 10.75
N ALA A 180 6.95 0.63 9.44
CA ALA A 180 6.75 -0.55 8.64
C ALA A 180 7.73 -0.65 7.48
N LEU A 181 8.19 -1.87 7.22
CA LEU A 181 8.93 -2.23 6.02
C LEU A 181 8.06 -3.15 5.17
N GLY A 182 8.07 -2.94 3.86
CA GLY A 182 7.27 -3.73 2.95
C GLY A 182 8.01 -4.05 1.65
N ILE A 183 7.75 -5.25 1.12
CA ILE A 183 8.10 -5.65 -0.24
C ILE A 183 6.82 -6.09 -0.90
N ASN A 184 6.44 -5.46 -2.01
CA ASN A 184 5.21 -5.76 -2.72
C ASN A 184 5.46 -6.01 -4.20
N VAL A 185 4.63 -6.87 -4.79
CA VAL A 185 4.55 -7.10 -6.22
C VAL A 185 3.15 -6.68 -6.68
N CYS A 186 3.12 -5.69 -7.57
CA CYS A 186 1.90 -5.03 -8.03
C CYS A 186 1.80 -5.12 -9.56
N PRO A 187 1.16 -6.15 -10.10
CA PRO A 187 0.83 -6.18 -11.51
C PRO A 187 -0.24 -5.13 -11.83
N GLY A 188 -0.17 -4.62 -13.06
CA GLY A 188 -1.11 -3.62 -13.51
C GLY A 188 -1.25 -3.56 -15.01
N PHE A 189 -2.19 -2.75 -15.43
CA PHE A 189 -2.47 -2.41 -16.79
C PHE A 189 -2.29 -0.91 -16.99
N MET A 190 -1.74 -0.51 -18.12
CA MET A 190 -1.59 0.89 -18.47
C MET A 190 -2.15 1.18 -19.85
N ALA A 191 -2.67 2.39 -20.01
CA ALA A 191 -3.18 2.89 -21.26
C ALA A 191 -2.66 4.31 -21.51
N PHE A 192 -2.03 4.54 -22.67
CA PHE A 192 -1.69 5.87 -23.13
C PHE A 192 -2.93 6.59 -23.66
N VAL A 193 -3.35 7.65 -22.98
CA VAL A 193 -4.44 8.55 -23.40
C VAL A 193 -3.94 9.48 -24.50
N THR A 194 -2.71 9.96 -24.36
CA THR A 194 -1.98 10.71 -25.39
C THR A 194 -0.62 10.04 -25.59
N ASP A 195 0.21 10.56 -26.49
CA ASP A 195 1.56 9.99 -26.71
C ASP A 195 2.49 10.08 -25.49
N LYS A 196 2.13 10.91 -24.51
CA LYS A 196 2.94 11.12 -23.30
C LYS A 196 2.19 10.89 -21.98
N LEU A 197 0.87 10.89 -22.00
CA LEU A 197 0.04 10.76 -20.80
C LEU A 197 -0.56 9.37 -20.74
N ALA A 198 -0.32 8.65 -19.65
CA ALA A 198 -0.86 7.33 -19.40
C ALA A 198 -1.64 7.25 -18.10
N ILE A 199 -2.66 6.42 -18.10
CA ILE A 199 -3.41 5.99 -16.92
C ILE A 199 -2.97 4.58 -16.60
N ASP A 200 -2.64 4.36 -15.33
CA ASP A 200 -2.27 3.06 -14.78
C ASP A 200 -3.36 2.57 -13.83
N VAL A 201 -3.63 1.28 -13.93
CA VAL A 201 -4.51 0.55 -13.00
C VAL A 201 -3.71 -0.62 -12.45
N SER A 202 -3.52 -0.69 -11.14
CA SER A 202 -2.73 -1.73 -10.48
C SER A 202 -3.46 -2.37 -9.31
N VAL A 203 -3.08 -3.60 -9.01
CA VAL A 203 -3.57 -4.34 -7.84
C VAL A 203 -2.38 -4.85 -7.04
N ASN A 204 -2.46 -4.79 -5.71
CA ASN A 204 -1.47 -5.42 -4.85
C ASN A 204 -1.77 -6.92 -4.79
N MET A 205 -0.88 -7.73 -5.35
CA MET A 205 -1.07 -9.17 -5.45
C MET A 205 -0.36 -9.93 -4.33
N MET A 206 0.85 -9.54 -4.00
CA MET A 206 1.69 -10.24 -3.04
C MET A 206 2.56 -9.26 -2.29
N GLY A 207 2.70 -9.45 -0.97
CA GLY A 207 3.58 -8.61 -0.16
C GLY A 207 4.06 -9.26 1.12
N LEU A 208 5.22 -8.83 1.58
CA LEU A 208 5.79 -9.09 2.90
C LEU A 208 5.79 -7.77 3.65
N HIS A 209 5.22 -7.75 4.84
CA HIS A 209 5.15 -6.57 5.68
C HIS A 209 5.67 -6.89 7.07
N PHE A 210 6.48 -5.97 7.59
CA PHE A 210 7.01 -6.00 8.95
C PHE A 210 6.64 -4.69 9.62
N ASP A 211 5.78 -4.76 10.62
CA ASP A 211 5.24 -3.59 11.32
C ASP A 211 5.72 -3.58 12.77
N TRP A 212 6.17 -2.43 13.24
CA TRP A 212 6.50 -2.16 14.66
C TRP A 212 5.69 -0.96 15.11
N THR A 213 4.98 -1.11 16.21
CA THR A 213 4.15 -0.05 16.77
C THR A 213 4.46 0.10 18.24
N ASP A 214 4.86 1.31 18.60
CA ASP A 214 5.04 1.73 19.98
C ASP A 214 3.81 2.52 20.41
N GLN A 215 3.24 2.17 21.56
CA GLN A 215 2.04 2.81 22.09
C GLN A 215 2.36 3.46 23.44
N ASN A 216 1.89 4.67 23.63
CA ASN A 216 1.99 5.38 24.90
C ASN A 216 0.58 5.80 25.35
N HIS A 217 0.13 5.18 26.43
CA HIS A 217 -1.20 5.40 26.98
C HIS A 217 -1.12 6.41 28.14
N ASN A 218 -1.83 7.53 28.04
CA ASN A 218 -1.88 8.60 29.05
C ASN A 218 -0.51 9.09 29.52
N ARG A 219 0.56 8.94 28.69
CA ARG A 219 1.96 9.26 29.03
C ARG A 219 2.55 8.48 30.22
N VAL A 220 1.94 7.39 30.63
CA VAL A 220 2.34 6.62 31.83
C VAL A 220 2.58 5.15 31.53
N ALA A 221 1.84 4.56 30.60
CA ALA A 221 1.98 3.14 30.23
C ALA A 221 2.55 3.01 28.82
N GLU A 222 3.60 2.22 28.67
CA GLU A 222 4.25 1.88 27.40
C GLU A 222 3.82 0.48 26.97
N GLY A 223 3.53 0.32 25.68
CA GLY A 223 3.22 -0.97 25.09
C GLY A 223 3.87 -1.10 23.73
N ASP A 224 4.56 -2.22 23.51
CA ASP A 224 5.21 -2.53 22.24
C ASP A 224 4.42 -3.60 21.51
N ARG A 225 4.20 -3.40 20.23
CA ARG A 225 3.57 -4.38 19.36
C ARG A 225 4.38 -4.56 18.09
N SER A 226 4.80 -5.78 17.81
CA SER A 226 5.41 -6.14 16.53
C SER A 226 4.52 -7.13 15.79
N PHE A 227 4.38 -6.92 14.49
CA PHE A 227 3.57 -7.77 13.64
C PHE A 227 4.31 -8.07 12.34
N THR A 228 4.41 -9.35 11.98
CA THR A 228 4.98 -9.78 10.71
C THR A 228 3.86 -10.43 9.90
N PHE A 229 3.65 -9.94 8.71
CA PHE A 229 2.57 -10.39 7.86
C PHE A 229 3.05 -10.73 6.46
N ILE A 230 2.71 -11.93 6.01
CA ILE A 230 2.92 -12.38 4.64
C ILE A 230 1.56 -12.42 3.97
N ASN A 231 1.37 -11.62 2.95
CA ASN A 231 0.12 -11.59 2.20
C ASN A 231 0.33 -12.15 0.79
N PHE A 232 -0.37 -13.22 0.51
CA PHE A 232 -0.57 -13.71 -0.85
C PHE A 232 -2.07 -13.68 -1.14
N LYS A 233 -2.57 -12.49 -1.41
CA LYS A 233 -3.99 -12.28 -1.68
C LYS A 233 -4.16 -11.22 -2.76
N VAL A 234 -4.75 -11.62 -3.87
CA VAL A 234 -5.21 -10.65 -4.87
C VAL A 234 -6.46 -9.97 -4.33
N ASN A 235 -6.33 -8.73 -3.90
CA ASN A 235 -7.47 -7.94 -3.48
C ASN A 235 -8.00 -7.13 -4.67
N LEU A 236 -8.94 -7.72 -5.41
CA LEU A 236 -9.57 -7.09 -6.57
C LEU A 236 -10.37 -5.82 -6.23
N LEU A 237 -10.66 -5.59 -4.94
CA LEU A 237 -11.33 -4.38 -4.48
C LEU A 237 -10.34 -3.25 -4.14
N ALA A 238 -9.05 -3.55 -4.01
CA ALA A 238 -7.99 -2.58 -3.78
C ALA A 238 -7.30 -2.19 -5.08
N VAL A 239 -8.07 -1.65 -6.01
CA VAL A 239 -7.57 -1.16 -7.30
C VAL A 239 -6.99 0.24 -7.11
N GLY A 240 -5.73 0.42 -7.49
CA GLY A 240 -5.06 1.71 -7.52
C GLY A 240 -5.13 2.33 -8.90
N PHE A 241 -5.47 3.62 -8.94
CA PHE A 241 -5.44 4.43 -10.17
C PHE A 241 -4.32 5.46 -10.05
N SER A 242 -3.54 5.61 -11.12
CA SER A 242 -2.46 6.58 -11.17
C SER A 242 -2.38 7.21 -12.55
N LEU A 243 -1.90 8.45 -12.60
CA LEU A 243 -1.70 9.21 -13.82
C LEU A 243 -0.21 9.52 -13.97
N TYR A 244 0.36 9.20 -15.12
CA TYR A 244 1.78 9.39 -15.39
C TYR A 244 2.03 10.12 -16.70
N TYR A 245 3.01 11.00 -16.69
CA TYR A 245 3.51 11.71 -17.85
C TYR A 245 4.91 11.20 -18.19
N TYR A 246 5.13 10.88 -19.45
CA TYR A 246 6.39 10.34 -19.99
C TYR A 246 7.10 11.43 -20.82
N LEU A 247 8.37 11.72 -20.43
CA LEU A 247 9.21 12.78 -21.00
C LEU A 247 10.30 12.19 -21.87
#